data_feef45072c273a0fe45516c674f5847d
#
_entry.id   feef45072c273a0fe45516c674f5847d
#
_cell.length_a   1.000
_cell.length_b   1.000
_cell.length_c   1.000
_cell.angle_alpha   90.00
_cell.angle_beta   90.00
_cell.angle_gamma   90.00
#
_symmetry.space_group_name_H-M   'P 1'
#
loop_
_entity.id
_entity.type
_entity.pdbx_description
1 polymer ?
#
loop_
_entity_poly.entity_id
_entity_poly.type
_entity_poly.pdbx_seq_one_letter_code
_entity_poly.pdbx_strand_id
1 'polypeptide(L)'
;EIRLSLVGSEMCIRDSVYEGAENWPNLYAGAFSVMLLILFVLNKRINWKKKIAPVLFVLFFMASFANKQLDFIWHGLHFPDSLPGRQSYLYAFLVLTIGYATVRKWRGIRLWHIGVAVVFASALMAVSTMFADEDVTEYYAVIISILFVALYGIMTVLLKLAARKNRELLMVITCGIAIVELAVNMAVTGLGCTGRSSYNAN
;
A
#
# COMPACT_ATOMS: atom_id res chain seq x y z
N GLU A 1 -3.16 16.91 -5.51
CA GLU A 1 -3.27 15.63 -6.25
C GLU A 1 -2.57 14.54 -5.44
N ILE A 2 -3.31 13.53 -5.02
CA ILE A 2 -2.74 12.36 -4.34
C ILE A 2 -2.48 11.34 -5.43
N ARG A 3 -1.24 11.13 -5.79
CA ARG A 3 -0.85 9.93 -6.54
C ARG A 3 -0.81 8.76 -5.55
N LEU A 4 -1.86 7.97 -5.53
CA LEU A 4 -1.87 6.67 -4.89
C LEU A 4 -1.12 5.67 -5.79
N SER A 5 0.18 5.87 -5.97
CA SER A 5 1.04 4.85 -6.55
C SER A 5 1.21 3.76 -5.51
N LEU A 6 0.49 2.67 -5.67
CA LEU A 6 0.61 1.46 -4.84
C LEU A 6 1.89 0.67 -5.16
N VAL A 7 2.52 0.98 -6.26
CA VAL A 7 3.87 0.54 -6.62
C VAL A 7 4.77 1.75 -6.47
N GLY A 8 5.70 1.69 -5.52
CA GLY A 8 6.53 2.81 -5.13
C GLY A 8 7.31 3.39 -6.30
N SER A 9 6.82 4.49 -6.83
CA SER A 9 7.64 5.40 -7.60
C SER A 9 8.45 6.24 -6.63
N GLU A 10 9.74 6.29 -6.84
CA GLU A 10 10.68 7.25 -6.29
C GLU A 10 11.11 7.06 -4.82
N MET A 11 11.81 5.97 -4.53
CA MET A 11 12.78 5.94 -3.44
C MET A 11 14.21 6.20 -3.98
N CYS A 12 14.32 6.97 -5.05
CA CYS A 12 15.60 7.55 -5.44
C CYS A 12 15.79 8.80 -4.62
N ILE A 13 16.82 8.80 -3.77
CA ILE A 13 17.37 10.01 -3.20
C ILE A 13 17.84 10.86 -4.39
N ARG A 14 16.96 11.69 -4.90
CA ARG A 14 17.33 12.76 -5.79
C ARG A 14 17.87 13.88 -4.92
N ASP A 15 19.14 13.79 -4.56
CA ASP A 15 19.95 14.92 -4.12
C ASP A 15 20.22 15.85 -5.32
N SER A 16 19.20 16.19 -6.06
CA SER A 16 19.30 17.26 -7.04
C SER A 16 18.60 18.46 -6.47
N VAL A 17 19.33 19.50 -6.29
CA VAL A 17 18.88 20.89 -6.16
C VAL A 17 18.06 21.25 -7.40
N TYR A 18 16.86 20.66 -7.54
CA TYR A 18 15.88 21.04 -8.53
C TYR A 18 14.69 21.64 -7.79
N GLU A 19 14.65 22.94 -7.80
CA GLU A 19 13.42 23.71 -7.60
C GLU A 19 12.37 23.16 -8.56
N GLY A 20 11.39 22.39 -8.03
CA GLY A 20 10.24 21.93 -8.79
C GLY A 20 9.98 20.44 -8.89
N ALA A 21 10.85 19.55 -8.44
CA ALA A 21 10.53 18.13 -8.35
C ALA A 21 9.60 17.88 -7.15
N GLU A 22 8.32 17.65 -7.39
CA GLU A 22 7.37 17.19 -6.38
C GLU A 22 7.74 15.76 -5.99
N ASN A 23 8.51 15.59 -4.92
CA ASN A 23 8.83 14.29 -4.35
C ASN A 23 7.59 13.78 -3.61
N TRP A 24 6.96 12.73 -4.13
CA TRP A 24 5.79 12.10 -3.51
C TRP A 24 6.23 11.07 -2.47
N PRO A 25 5.55 10.99 -1.30
CA PRO A 25 5.90 10.01 -0.28
C PRO A 25 5.61 8.59 -0.77
N ASN A 26 6.53 7.67 -0.50
CA ASN A 26 6.30 6.25 -0.75
C ASN A 26 5.34 5.69 0.29
N LEU A 27 4.09 5.44 -0.11
CA LEU A 27 3.02 4.92 0.73
C LEU A 27 2.80 3.42 0.56
N TYR A 28 3.69 2.73 -0.15
CA TYR A 28 3.52 1.32 -0.42
C TYR A 28 3.64 0.47 0.85
N ALA A 29 2.56 -0.20 1.20
CA ALA A 29 2.49 -1.13 2.33
C ALA A 29 2.13 -2.57 1.89
N GLY A 30 2.18 -2.86 0.58
CA GLY A 30 1.79 -4.12 -0.03
C GLY A 30 0.29 -4.21 -0.37
N ALA A 31 -0.03 -4.81 -1.51
CA ALA A 31 -1.42 -4.98 -1.97
C ALA A 31 -2.25 -5.84 -1.00
N PHE A 32 -1.61 -6.83 -0.35
CA PHE A 32 -2.25 -7.63 0.69
C PHE A 32 -2.72 -6.80 1.88
N SER A 33 -1.94 -5.81 2.28
CA SER A 33 -2.26 -4.92 3.40
C SER A 33 -3.52 -4.09 3.13
N VAL A 34 -3.68 -3.58 1.90
CA VAL A 34 -4.88 -2.87 1.45
C VAL A 34 -6.10 -3.78 1.52
N MET A 35 -5.98 -5.02 1.02
CA MET A 35 -7.06 -6.00 1.10
C MET A 35 -7.43 -6.31 2.56
N LEU A 36 -6.44 -6.48 3.45
CA LEU A 36 -6.68 -6.72 4.87
C LEU A 36 -7.35 -5.54 5.58
N LEU A 37 -7.06 -4.30 5.17
CA LEU A 37 -7.72 -3.10 5.69
C LEU A 37 -9.22 -3.12 5.36
N ILE A 38 -9.58 -3.47 4.11
CA ILE A 38 -10.98 -3.60 3.70
C ILE A 38 -11.66 -4.73 4.48
N LEU A 39 -10.99 -5.88 4.62
CA LEU A 39 -11.48 -7.00 5.41
C LEU A 39 -11.64 -6.64 6.89
N PHE A 40 -10.81 -5.75 7.45
CA PHE A 40 -10.97 -5.23 8.81
C PHE A 40 -12.31 -4.52 8.98
N VAL A 41 -12.64 -3.64 8.05
CA VAL A 41 -13.92 -2.90 8.07
C VAL A 41 -15.10 -3.84 7.95
N LEU A 42 -15.02 -4.85 7.08
CA LEU A 42 -16.10 -5.83 6.83
C LEU A 42 -16.22 -6.89 7.93
N ASN A 43 -15.19 -7.08 8.77
CA ASN A 43 -15.15 -8.16 9.77
C ASN A 43 -16.17 -7.96 10.89
N LYS A 44 -17.18 -8.83 10.96
CA LYS A 44 -18.26 -8.75 11.96
C LYS A 44 -17.84 -9.10 13.39
N ARG A 45 -16.68 -9.76 13.58
CA ARG A 45 -16.18 -10.10 14.93
C ARG A 45 -15.41 -8.97 15.61
N ILE A 46 -15.12 -7.91 14.89
CA ILE A 46 -14.52 -6.69 15.43
C ILE A 46 -15.64 -5.73 15.73
N ASN A 47 -15.76 -5.33 17.00
CA ASN A 47 -16.75 -4.35 17.41
C ASN A 47 -16.54 -3.04 16.63
N TRP A 48 -17.61 -2.44 16.14
CA TRP A 48 -17.58 -1.21 15.35
C TRP A 48 -16.88 -0.05 16.06
N LYS A 49 -17.04 0.06 17.39
CA LYS A 49 -16.35 1.08 18.22
C LYS A 49 -14.81 0.94 18.15
N LYS A 50 -14.31 -0.30 18.01
CA LYS A 50 -12.87 -0.57 17.86
C LYS A 50 -12.34 -0.34 16.46
N LYS A 51 -13.21 -0.20 15.46
CA LYS A 51 -12.84 0.10 14.07
C LYS A 51 -12.70 1.59 13.82
N ILE A 52 -13.48 2.42 14.52
CA ILE A 52 -13.56 3.88 14.27
C ILE A 52 -12.16 4.50 14.37
N ALA A 53 -11.48 4.32 15.49
CA ALA A 53 -10.19 4.97 15.70
C ALA A 53 -9.14 4.58 14.65
N PRO A 54 -8.86 3.27 14.37
CA PRO A 54 -7.90 2.92 13.33
C PRO A 54 -8.27 3.43 11.93
N VAL A 55 -9.56 3.40 11.56
CA VAL A 55 -10.01 3.91 10.25
C VAL A 55 -9.84 5.42 10.18
N LEU A 56 -10.20 6.15 11.23
CA LEU A 56 -9.99 7.61 11.29
C LEU A 56 -8.50 7.97 11.21
N PHE A 57 -7.61 7.19 11.84
CA PHE A 57 -6.17 7.41 11.73
C PHE A 57 -5.66 7.16 10.31
N VAL A 58 -6.14 6.11 9.63
CA VAL A 58 -5.79 5.87 8.22
C VAL A 58 -6.24 7.06 7.36
N LEU A 59 -7.49 7.51 7.51
CA LEU A 59 -8.01 8.66 6.77
C LEU A 59 -7.24 9.95 7.11
N PHE A 60 -6.86 10.15 8.36
CA PHE A 60 -6.04 11.28 8.79
C PHE A 60 -4.66 11.26 8.11
N PHE A 61 -3.98 10.10 8.05
CA PHE A 61 -2.72 9.99 7.33
C PHE A 61 -2.89 10.24 5.83
N MET A 62 -3.94 9.69 5.22
CA MET A 62 -4.23 9.95 3.80
C MET A 62 -4.46 11.45 3.54
N ALA A 63 -5.22 12.14 4.40
CA ALA A 63 -5.41 13.58 4.32
C ALA A 63 -4.10 14.35 4.57
N SER A 64 -3.25 13.86 5.47
CA SER A 64 -1.96 14.45 5.77
C SER A 64 -0.98 14.38 4.60
N PHE A 65 -0.99 13.28 3.84
CA PHE A 65 -0.18 13.17 2.63
C PHE A 65 -0.69 14.06 1.48
N ALA A 66 -2.01 14.33 1.47
CA ALA A 66 -2.63 15.20 0.47
C ALA A 66 -2.44 16.70 0.73
N ASN A 67 -2.07 17.09 1.95
CA ASN A 67 -2.09 18.49 2.37
C ASN A 67 -0.72 18.95 2.84
N LYS A 68 -0.09 19.85 2.09
CA LYS A 68 1.22 20.46 2.41
C LYS A 68 1.24 21.14 3.79
N GLN A 69 0.12 21.68 4.27
CA GLN A 69 0.05 22.31 5.59
C GLN A 69 0.12 21.30 6.73
N LEU A 70 -0.46 20.11 6.55
CA LEU A 70 -0.35 19.04 7.55
C LEU A 70 1.06 18.43 7.52
N ASP A 71 1.69 18.34 6.38
CA ASP A 71 3.08 17.89 6.26
C ASP A 71 4.04 18.85 6.99
N PHE A 72 3.82 20.17 6.90
CA PHE A 72 4.54 21.19 7.68
C PHE A 72 4.51 20.93 9.20
N ILE A 73 3.36 20.51 9.74
CA ILE A 73 3.23 20.17 11.16
C ILE A 73 4.08 18.96 11.53
N TRP A 74 4.10 17.94 10.67
CA TRP A 74 4.91 16.72 10.86
C TRP A 74 6.42 16.97 10.80
N HIS A 75 6.84 18.02 10.10
CA HIS A 75 8.23 18.46 10.01
C HIS A 75 8.64 19.47 11.07
N GLY A 76 7.89 19.56 12.18
CA GLY A 76 8.21 20.47 13.29
C GLY A 76 8.04 21.94 12.93
N LEU A 77 7.01 22.27 12.17
CA LEU A 77 6.69 23.62 11.70
C LEU A 77 7.75 24.19 10.74
N HIS A 78 8.36 23.31 9.93
CA HIS A 78 9.28 23.66 8.86
C HIS A 78 8.83 23.03 7.55
N PHE A 79 8.99 23.73 6.42
CA PHE A 79 8.73 23.14 5.11
C PHE A 79 9.89 22.22 4.73
N PRO A 80 9.63 20.94 4.36
CA PRO A 80 10.69 20.03 3.97
C PRO A 80 11.25 20.42 2.61
N ASP A 81 12.56 20.69 2.55
CA ASP A 81 13.22 21.03 1.29
C ASP A 81 13.47 19.81 0.38
N SER A 82 13.41 18.58 0.90
CA SER A 82 13.84 17.41 0.14
C SER A 82 13.12 16.08 0.42
N LEU A 83 12.38 15.91 1.51
CA LEU A 83 11.77 14.63 1.90
C LEU A 83 10.36 14.84 2.48
N PRO A 84 9.33 15.06 1.65
CA PRO A 84 7.95 15.12 2.12
C PRO A 84 7.50 13.73 2.60
N GLY A 85 6.57 13.70 3.56
CA GLY A 85 5.91 12.47 3.97
C GLY A 85 6.74 11.54 4.86
N ARG A 86 7.65 12.07 5.70
CA ARG A 86 8.42 11.27 6.68
C ARG A 86 7.54 10.40 7.59
N GLN A 87 6.29 10.78 7.80
CA GLN A 87 5.30 10.03 8.57
C GLN A 87 4.80 8.75 7.87
N SER A 88 5.23 8.45 6.64
CA SER A 88 4.82 7.26 5.88
C SER A 88 5.10 5.94 6.61
N TYR A 89 6.19 5.86 7.40
CA TYR A 89 6.47 4.68 8.22
C TYR A 89 5.43 4.44 9.32
N LEU A 90 4.87 5.51 9.90
CA LEU A 90 3.78 5.40 10.89
C LEU A 90 2.50 4.89 10.23
N TYR A 91 2.21 5.37 9.02
CA TYR A 91 1.10 4.86 8.22
C TYR A 91 1.27 3.37 7.91
N ALA A 92 2.44 2.96 7.42
CA ALA A 92 2.74 1.55 7.15
C ALA A 92 2.58 0.68 8.40
N PHE A 93 3.12 1.12 9.55
CA PHE A 93 2.97 0.44 10.83
C PHE A 93 1.51 0.31 11.25
N LEU A 94 0.70 1.37 11.09
CA LEU A 94 -0.73 1.36 11.39
C LEU A 94 -1.47 0.35 10.52
N VAL A 95 -1.23 0.36 9.20
CA VAL A 95 -1.87 -0.56 8.24
C VAL A 95 -1.51 -2.01 8.55
N LEU A 96 -0.25 -2.30 8.85
CA LEU A 96 0.21 -3.64 9.26
C LEU A 96 -0.44 -4.08 10.59
N THR A 97 -0.59 -3.17 11.56
CA THR A 97 -1.26 -3.45 12.83
C THR A 97 -2.73 -3.78 12.62
N ILE A 98 -3.43 -3.05 11.75
CA ILE A 98 -4.82 -3.33 11.36
C ILE A 98 -4.90 -4.70 10.64
N GLY A 99 -3.95 -4.98 9.74
CA GLY A 99 -3.84 -6.27 9.06
C GLY A 99 -3.70 -7.43 10.04
N TYR A 100 -2.80 -7.29 11.02
CA TYR A 100 -2.63 -8.28 12.09
C TYR A 100 -3.91 -8.49 12.91
N ALA A 101 -4.59 -7.40 13.30
CA ALA A 101 -5.87 -7.49 14.02
C ALA A 101 -6.94 -8.22 13.19
N THR A 102 -6.94 -8.04 11.87
CA THR A 102 -7.84 -8.72 10.93
C THR A 102 -7.55 -10.23 10.91
N VAL A 103 -6.29 -10.61 10.78
CA VAL A 103 -5.85 -12.01 10.78
C VAL A 103 -6.16 -12.69 12.10
N ARG A 104 -5.93 -12.05 13.24
CA ARG A 104 -6.33 -12.59 14.57
C ARG A 104 -7.82 -12.88 14.68
N LYS A 105 -8.66 -12.13 14.00
CA LYS A 105 -10.13 -12.29 14.00
C LYS A 105 -10.65 -12.94 12.70
N TRP A 106 -9.81 -13.76 12.05
CA TRP A 106 -10.08 -14.41 10.77
C TRP A 106 -11.43 -15.10 10.67
N ARG A 107 -11.90 -15.72 11.75
CA ARG A 107 -13.20 -16.41 11.79
C ARG A 107 -14.41 -15.50 11.53
N GLY A 108 -14.26 -14.17 11.64
CA GLY A 108 -15.33 -13.20 11.36
C GLY A 108 -15.47 -12.85 9.88
N ILE A 109 -14.51 -13.26 9.04
CA ILE A 109 -14.52 -13.03 7.60
C ILE A 109 -15.36 -14.10 6.92
N ARG A 110 -16.29 -13.71 6.04
CA ARG A 110 -17.08 -14.60 5.19
C ARG A 110 -16.49 -14.59 3.77
N LEU A 111 -16.80 -15.61 2.95
CA LEU A 111 -16.29 -15.70 1.58
C LEU A 111 -16.66 -14.46 0.74
N TRP A 112 -17.90 -13.99 0.86
CA TRP A 112 -18.32 -12.80 0.12
C TRP A 112 -17.56 -11.51 0.55
N HIS A 113 -17.09 -11.41 1.82
CA HIS A 113 -16.24 -10.30 2.25
C HIS A 113 -14.93 -10.27 1.45
N ILE A 114 -14.38 -11.47 1.13
CA ILE A 114 -13.15 -11.59 0.34
C ILE A 114 -13.41 -11.09 -1.08
N GLY A 115 -14.52 -11.51 -1.71
CA GLY A 115 -14.89 -11.01 -3.03
C GLY A 115 -15.05 -9.49 -3.07
N VAL A 116 -15.75 -8.91 -2.11
CA VAL A 116 -15.90 -7.45 -1.99
C VAL A 116 -14.55 -6.77 -1.78
N ALA A 117 -13.67 -7.35 -0.95
CA ALA A 117 -12.36 -6.76 -0.69
C ALA A 117 -11.47 -6.77 -1.95
N VAL A 118 -11.48 -7.85 -2.72
CA VAL A 118 -10.75 -7.95 -3.99
C VAL A 118 -11.29 -6.92 -5.00
N VAL A 119 -12.60 -6.88 -5.21
CA VAL A 119 -13.20 -5.94 -6.17
C VAL A 119 -12.93 -4.49 -5.76
N PHE A 120 -13.10 -4.16 -4.49
CA PHE A 120 -12.90 -2.79 -4.01
C PHE A 120 -11.42 -2.38 -4.07
N ALA A 121 -10.48 -3.27 -3.68
CA ALA A 121 -9.05 -3.00 -3.80
C ALA A 121 -8.64 -2.82 -5.27
N SER A 122 -9.09 -3.70 -6.16
CA SER A 122 -8.83 -3.57 -7.61
C SER A 122 -9.43 -2.28 -8.19
N ALA A 123 -10.63 -1.90 -7.76
CA ALA A 123 -11.27 -0.65 -8.18
C ALA A 123 -10.49 0.58 -7.70
N LEU A 124 -10.01 0.59 -6.45
CA LEU A 124 -9.14 1.66 -5.94
C LEU A 124 -7.87 1.80 -6.78
N MET A 125 -7.24 0.68 -7.13
CA MET A 125 -6.04 0.68 -7.98
C MET A 125 -6.36 1.16 -9.40
N ALA A 126 -7.47 0.74 -9.99
CA ALA A 126 -7.89 1.19 -11.31
C ALA A 126 -8.26 2.69 -11.33
N VAL A 127 -8.90 3.20 -10.27
CA VAL A 127 -9.22 4.62 -10.14
C VAL A 127 -7.96 5.47 -9.99
N SER A 128 -6.90 4.95 -9.36
CA SER A 128 -5.63 5.68 -9.24
C SER A 128 -4.99 6.01 -10.59
N THR A 129 -5.23 5.18 -11.62
CA THR A 129 -4.71 5.47 -12.98
C THR A 129 -5.41 6.66 -13.65
N MET A 130 -6.64 6.98 -13.25
CA MET A 130 -7.37 8.14 -13.80
C MET A 130 -6.79 9.48 -13.33
N PHE A 131 -6.02 9.45 -12.25
CA PHE A 131 -5.37 10.61 -11.64
C PHE A 131 -3.85 10.63 -11.87
N ALA A 132 -3.30 9.59 -12.51
CA ALA A 132 -1.90 9.50 -12.88
C ALA A 132 -1.69 10.13 -14.27
N ASP A 133 -0.55 10.79 -14.48
CA ASP A 133 -0.15 11.23 -15.82
C ASP A 133 0.17 10.03 -16.71
N GLU A 134 0.03 10.15 -18.02
CA GLU A 134 0.04 9.07 -19.02
C GLU A 134 1.41 8.37 -19.22
N ASP A 135 2.18 8.13 -18.17
CA ASP A 135 3.41 7.34 -18.26
C ASP A 135 3.11 5.84 -18.32
N VAL A 136 3.57 5.19 -19.39
CA VAL A 136 3.33 3.77 -19.70
C VAL A 136 3.76 2.83 -18.54
N THR A 137 4.78 3.22 -17.78
CA THR A 137 5.29 2.45 -16.64
C THR A 137 4.26 2.34 -15.49
N GLU A 138 3.43 3.34 -15.29
CA GLU A 138 2.42 3.35 -14.23
C GLU A 138 1.27 2.36 -14.52
N TYR A 139 0.88 2.15 -15.77
CA TYR A 139 -0.15 1.17 -16.13
C TYR A 139 0.27 -0.27 -15.83
N TYR A 140 1.52 -0.63 -16.15
CA TYR A 140 2.04 -1.96 -15.81
C TYR A 140 2.08 -2.20 -14.30
N ALA A 141 2.48 -1.20 -13.53
CA ALA A 141 2.50 -1.27 -12.08
C ALA A 141 1.12 -1.55 -11.48
N VAL A 142 0.09 -0.87 -11.98
CA VAL A 142 -1.30 -1.08 -11.54
C VAL A 142 -1.81 -2.46 -11.94
N ILE A 143 -1.53 -2.93 -13.16
CA ILE A 143 -1.91 -4.28 -13.60
C ILE A 143 -1.27 -5.34 -12.71
N ILE A 144 0.03 -5.21 -12.42
CA ILE A 144 0.76 -6.12 -11.53
C ILE A 144 0.14 -6.11 -10.13
N SER A 145 -0.20 -4.94 -9.61
CA SER A 145 -0.85 -4.80 -8.29
C SER A 145 -2.22 -5.46 -8.25
N ILE A 146 -3.04 -5.32 -9.29
CA ILE A 146 -4.34 -5.99 -9.42
C ILE A 146 -4.16 -7.52 -9.47
N LEU A 147 -3.15 -8.01 -10.19
CA LEU A 147 -2.84 -9.44 -10.23
C LEU A 147 -2.46 -9.97 -8.84
N PHE A 148 -1.65 -9.23 -8.08
CA PHE A 148 -1.34 -9.60 -6.69
C PHE A 148 -2.57 -9.59 -5.80
N VAL A 149 -3.45 -8.59 -5.91
CA VAL A 149 -4.73 -8.57 -5.17
C VAL A 149 -5.59 -9.79 -5.49
N ALA A 150 -5.72 -10.16 -6.77
CA ALA A 150 -6.45 -11.35 -7.18
C ALA A 150 -5.82 -12.63 -6.61
N LEU A 151 -4.50 -12.74 -6.66
CA LEU A 151 -3.76 -13.87 -6.09
C LEU A 151 -3.96 -13.99 -4.57
N TYR A 152 -3.89 -12.87 -3.84
CA TYR A 152 -4.18 -12.85 -2.41
C TYR A 152 -5.65 -13.17 -2.11
N GLY A 153 -6.57 -12.75 -2.98
CA GLY A 153 -7.97 -13.15 -2.90
C GLY A 153 -8.13 -14.67 -2.95
N ILE A 154 -7.49 -15.31 -3.93
CA ILE A 154 -7.47 -16.77 -4.07
C ILE A 154 -6.85 -17.44 -2.83
N MET A 155 -5.66 -16.97 -2.40
CA MET A 155 -5.00 -17.52 -1.21
C MET A 155 -5.87 -17.38 0.04
N THR A 156 -6.54 -16.25 0.20
CA THR A 156 -7.45 -15.98 1.31
C THR A 156 -8.66 -16.92 1.31
N VAL A 157 -9.23 -17.21 0.13
CA VAL A 157 -10.29 -18.21 -0.02
C VAL A 157 -9.78 -19.60 0.32
N LEU A 158 -8.64 -20.00 -0.22
CA LEU A 158 -8.02 -21.29 0.06
C LEU A 158 -7.73 -21.46 1.56
N LEU A 159 -7.16 -20.44 2.22
CA LEU A 159 -6.95 -20.44 3.68
C LEU A 159 -8.26 -20.57 4.47
N LYS A 160 -9.36 -20.05 3.93
CA LYS A 160 -10.67 -20.15 4.56
C LYS A 160 -11.28 -21.54 4.43
N LEU A 161 -11.08 -22.20 3.29
CA LEU A 161 -11.63 -23.52 2.98
C LEU A 161 -10.72 -24.67 3.44
N ALA A 162 -9.42 -24.40 3.61
CA ALA A 162 -8.42 -25.41 3.92
C ALA A 162 -8.67 -26.11 5.27
N ALA A 163 -8.45 -27.42 5.27
CA ALA A 163 -8.33 -28.21 6.50
C ALA A 163 -7.14 -27.71 7.34
N ARG A 164 -7.21 -27.93 8.67
CA ARG A 164 -6.19 -27.45 9.62
C ARG A 164 -4.76 -27.84 9.20
N LYS A 165 -4.58 -29.06 8.69
CA LYS A 165 -3.29 -29.61 8.26
C LYS A 165 -2.64 -28.79 7.12
N ASN A 166 -3.44 -28.30 6.17
CA ASN A 166 -2.93 -27.62 4.99
C ASN A 166 -2.81 -26.09 5.18
N ARG A 167 -3.34 -25.56 6.28
CA ARG A 167 -3.37 -24.12 6.53
C ARG A 167 -1.97 -23.53 6.75
N GLU A 168 -1.10 -24.26 7.43
CA GLU A 168 0.28 -23.83 7.68
C GLU A 168 1.06 -23.68 6.36
N LEU A 169 0.93 -24.67 5.47
CA LEU A 169 1.54 -24.62 4.16
C LEU A 169 1.02 -23.42 3.35
N LEU A 170 -0.29 -23.18 3.34
CA LEU A 170 -0.89 -22.04 2.64
C LEU A 170 -0.45 -20.69 3.22
N MET A 171 -0.25 -20.61 4.54
CA MET A 171 0.31 -19.40 5.16
C MET A 171 1.75 -19.14 4.69
N VAL A 172 2.59 -20.18 4.65
CA VAL A 172 3.96 -20.08 4.14
C VAL A 172 3.97 -19.63 2.68
N ILE A 173 3.11 -20.22 1.84
CA ILE A 173 2.97 -19.83 0.43
C ILE A 173 2.54 -18.35 0.33
N THR A 174 1.57 -17.92 1.14
CA THR A 174 1.12 -16.52 1.14
C THR A 174 2.24 -15.56 1.55
N CYS A 175 3.06 -15.93 2.53
CA CYS A 175 4.26 -15.16 2.88
C CYS A 175 5.28 -15.14 1.75
N GLY A 176 5.49 -16.26 1.04
CA GLY A 176 6.34 -16.31 -0.14
C GLY A 176 5.87 -15.36 -1.25
N ILE A 177 4.56 -15.32 -1.51
CA ILE A 177 3.96 -14.37 -2.47
C ILE A 177 4.23 -12.93 -2.04
N ALA A 178 4.13 -12.62 -0.75
CA ALA A 178 4.42 -11.28 -0.25
C ALA A 178 5.90 -10.88 -0.43
N ILE A 179 6.83 -11.82 -0.26
CA ILE A 179 8.26 -11.59 -0.54
C ILE A 179 8.47 -11.31 -2.03
N VAL A 180 7.83 -12.09 -2.90
CA VAL A 180 7.91 -11.89 -4.37
C VAL A 180 7.30 -10.53 -4.74
N GLU A 181 6.17 -10.15 -4.18
CA GLU A 181 5.55 -8.84 -4.40
C GLU A 181 6.52 -7.71 -4.03
N LEU A 182 7.14 -7.78 -2.84
CA LEU A 182 8.12 -6.78 -2.40
C LEU A 182 9.34 -6.73 -3.33
N ALA A 183 9.85 -7.89 -3.78
CA ALA A 183 10.97 -7.96 -4.70
C ALA A 183 10.63 -7.34 -6.07
N VAL A 184 9.44 -7.62 -6.61
CA VAL A 184 8.94 -7.02 -7.85
C VAL A 184 8.79 -5.51 -7.69
N ASN A 185 8.19 -5.06 -6.57
CA ASN A 185 8.06 -3.64 -6.28
C ASN A 185 9.42 -2.94 -6.22
N MET A 186 10.39 -3.53 -5.52
CA MET A 186 11.76 -3.00 -5.47
C MET A 186 12.43 -2.95 -6.85
N ALA A 187 12.23 -3.98 -7.68
CA ALA A 187 12.78 -4.01 -9.03
C ALA A 187 12.17 -2.92 -9.92
N VAL A 188 10.85 -2.77 -9.91
CA VAL A 188 10.13 -1.74 -10.69
C VAL A 188 10.56 -0.34 -10.24
N THR A 189 10.61 -0.09 -8.92
CA THR A 189 11.07 1.18 -8.36
C THR A 189 12.54 1.44 -8.70
N GLY A 190 13.41 0.43 -8.59
CA GLY A 190 14.83 0.54 -8.88
C GLY A 190 15.14 0.82 -10.35
N LEU A 191 14.33 0.32 -11.28
CA LEU A 191 14.46 0.61 -12.72
C LEU A 191 14.11 2.06 -13.08
N GLY A 192 13.24 2.70 -12.28
CA GLY A 192 12.91 4.13 -12.43
C GLY A 192 13.99 5.09 -11.88
N CYS A 193 14.99 4.56 -11.16
CA CYS A 193 16.06 5.40 -10.62
C CYS A 193 17.11 5.75 -11.67
N THR A 194 17.48 7.03 -11.74
CA THR A 194 18.58 7.50 -12.61
C THR A 194 19.90 6.85 -12.22
N GLY A 195 20.58 6.25 -13.17
CA GLY A 195 21.88 5.63 -12.96
C GLY A 195 22.96 6.67 -12.57
N ARG A 196 23.97 6.25 -11.81
CA ARG A 196 25.09 7.09 -11.36
C ARG A 196 25.84 7.79 -12.52
N SER A 197 25.81 7.19 -13.72
CA SER A 197 26.41 7.75 -14.93
C SER A 197 25.71 9.01 -15.42
N SER A 198 24.38 9.07 -15.33
CA SER A 198 23.61 10.25 -15.70
C SER A 198 23.69 11.38 -14.65
N TYR A 199 23.98 11.05 -13.39
CA TYR A 199 24.23 12.03 -12.34
C TYR A 199 25.57 12.76 -12.53
N ASN A 200 26.59 12.06 -13.03
CA ASN A 200 27.93 12.64 -13.27
C ASN A 200 28.03 13.40 -14.62
N ALA A 201 27.01 13.34 -15.45
CA ALA A 201 26.99 14.00 -16.78
C ALA A 201 26.37 15.42 -16.77
N ASN A 202 25.79 15.83 -15.64
CA ASN A 202 25.26 17.17 -15.36
C ASN A 202 26.11 17.87 -14.31
#